data_f0a05511070797e7964db09c99619e0b
#
_entry.id   f0a05511070797e7964db09c99619e0b
#
_cell.length_a   1.000
_cell.length_b   1.000
_cell.length_c   1.000
_cell.angle_alpha   90.00
_cell.angle_beta   90.00
_cell.angle_gamma   90.00
#
_symmetry.space_group_name_H-M   'P 1'
#
loop_
_entity.id
_entity.type
_entity.pdbx_description
1 polymer ?
#
loop_
_entity_poly.entity_id
_entity_poly.type
_entity_poly.pdbx_seq_one_letter_code
_entity_poly.pdbx_strand_id
1 'polypeptide(L)'
;MQLVAERQATGAIRAKLNYIVDNGRPPVQYIDWPEQAHRAVPAEYELHEVTIHDGRPVRDSFVLDTHGFVFVTHDTGVQDFTDEAERKRVYAPEVAALIKRTSGASEVIVFDHTVRVGDEAVRNATGARPPVKSVHNDYTEDSAPRRLREIVGDAEADRRLKKRFAIIQVWRPIRRQVVIDPLAICDARTIPPTGFILVQRRYPYRTGEVYHIAYNPAHLWYYFPQMQRNEALVFKVFDSDPTPPARFTAHTAFDDPNTPADAWPRESIETRTFAFF
;
A
#
# COMPACT_ATOMS: atom_id res chain seq x y z
N MET A 1 -15.71 1.04 22.51
CA MET A 1 -17.03 0.45 22.19
C MET A 1 -17.26 0.35 20.67
N GLN A 2 -16.94 1.38 19.89
CA GLN A 2 -17.12 1.37 18.42
C GLN A 2 -16.30 0.31 17.68
N LEU A 3 -15.01 0.13 18.04
CA LEU A 3 -14.14 -0.94 17.51
C LEU A 3 -14.65 -2.38 17.74
N VAL A 4 -15.40 -2.60 18.84
CA VAL A 4 -15.97 -3.93 19.15
C VAL A 4 -17.23 -4.19 18.33
N ALA A 5 -18.03 -3.18 18.02
CA ALA A 5 -19.22 -3.31 17.19
C ALA A 5 -18.86 -3.59 15.71
N GLU A 6 -17.77 -2.96 15.19
CA GLU A 6 -17.28 -3.21 13.84
C GLU A 6 -16.79 -4.66 13.65
N ARG A 7 -16.25 -5.31 14.71
CA ARG A 7 -15.80 -6.72 14.67
C ARG A 7 -16.92 -7.74 14.49
N GLN A 8 -18.16 -7.39 14.77
CA GLN A 8 -19.29 -8.36 14.74
C GLN A 8 -20.08 -8.37 13.42
N ALA A 9 -19.85 -7.40 12.52
CA ALA A 9 -20.70 -7.20 11.35
C ALA A 9 -20.19 -7.83 10.05
N THR A 10 -18.98 -8.42 10.01
CA THR A 10 -18.36 -8.89 8.76
C THR A 10 -18.09 -10.38 8.77
N GLY A 11 -18.26 -11.04 7.63
CA GLY A 11 -17.63 -12.32 7.36
C GLY A 11 -16.13 -12.20 7.61
N ALA A 12 -15.47 -13.26 8.06
CA ALA A 12 -14.05 -13.23 8.34
C ALA A 12 -13.39 -14.55 7.92
N ILE A 13 -12.13 -14.46 7.53
CA ILE A 13 -11.28 -15.60 7.24
C ILE A 13 -10.08 -15.62 8.20
N ARG A 14 -9.48 -16.82 8.35
CA ARG A 14 -8.21 -16.99 9.07
C ARG A 14 -7.12 -17.20 8.02
N ALA A 15 -6.09 -16.34 8.06
CA ALA A 15 -4.96 -16.46 7.14
C ALA A 15 -3.65 -16.10 7.84
N LYS A 16 -2.54 -16.53 7.26
CA LYS A 16 -1.20 -16.21 7.80
C LYS A 16 -0.64 -14.98 7.10
N LEU A 17 -0.25 -13.98 7.89
CA LEU A 17 0.47 -12.81 7.43
C LEU A 17 1.93 -12.86 7.90
N ASN A 18 2.83 -12.37 7.07
CA ASN A 18 4.26 -12.41 7.31
C ASN A 18 4.73 -11.09 7.93
N TYR A 19 4.98 -11.09 9.23
CA TYR A 19 5.39 -9.94 10.03
C TYR A 19 6.89 -9.93 10.25
N ILE A 20 7.49 -8.73 10.32
CA ILE A 20 8.89 -8.59 10.69
C ILE A 20 9.09 -8.85 12.19
N VAL A 21 10.20 -9.50 12.52
CA VAL A 21 10.66 -9.64 13.91
C VAL A 21 11.53 -8.43 14.25
N ASP A 22 11.17 -7.72 15.32
CA ASP A 22 12.03 -6.66 15.84
C ASP A 22 13.16 -7.28 16.69
N ASN A 23 14.36 -7.34 16.13
CA ASN A 23 15.57 -7.82 16.81
C ASN A 23 16.50 -6.67 17.24
N GLY A 24 16.00 -5.41 17.23
CA GLY A 24 16.76 -4.22 17.62
C GLY A 24 17.81 -3.76 16.58
N ARG A 25 17.85 -4.37 15.38
CA ARG A 25 18.75 -4.01 14.29
C ARG A 25 17.95 -3.70 13.03
N PRO A 26 17.92 -2.44 12.56
CA PRO A 26 17.24 -2.11 11.31
C PRO A 26 17.82 -2.91 10.13
N PRO A 27 16.99 -3.68 9.42
CA PRO A 27 17.43 -4.39 8.24
C PRO A 27 17.90 -3.45 7.12
N VAL A 28 18.91 -3.89 6.37
CA VAL A 28 19.45 -3.16 5.21
C VAL A 28 19.44 -4.08 4.00
N GLN A 29 18.70 -3.73 2.98
CA GLN A 29 18.65 -4.43 1.72
C GLN A 29 19.42 -3.62 0.66
N TYR A 30 20.24 -4.30 -0.14
CA TYR A 30 20.87 -3.72 -1.32
C TYR A 30 20.09 -4.18 -2.54
N ILE A 31 19.46 -3.25 -3.24
CA ILE A 31 18.57 -3.51 -4.38
C ILE A 31 19.29 -3.10 -5.66
N ASP A 32 19.33 -4.00 -6.63
CA ASP A 32 20.04 -3.80 -7.90
C ASP A 32 21.51 -3.36 -7.71
N TRP A 33 22.13 -3.86 -6.62
CA TRP A 33 23.52 -3.53 -6.24
C TRP A 33 24.25 -4.77 -5.70
N PRO A 34 24.50 -5.79 -6.55
CA PRO A 34 25.04 -7.07 -6.13
C PRO A 34 26.41 -6.98 -5.45
N GLU A 35 27.26 -6.00 -5.82
CA GLU A 35 28.58 -5.80 -5.23
C GLU A 35 28.51 -5.45 -3.75
N GLN A 36 27.41 -4.88 -3.29
CA GLN A 36 27.18 -4.51 -1.90
C GLN A 36 26.31 -5.51 -1.13
N ALA A 37 25.85 -6.59 -1.78
CA ALA A 37 24.93 -7.55 -1.14
C ALA A 37 25.53 -8.20 0.13
N HIS A 38 26.87 -8.33 0.22
CA HIS A 38 27.58 -8.85 1.40
C HIS A 38 27.44 -7.96 2.64
N ARG A 39 27.00 -6.71 2.49
CA ARG A 39 26.78 -5.74 3.58
C ARG A 39 25.32 -5.71 4.04
N ALA A 40 24.46 -6.52 3.46
CA ALA A 40 23.07 -6.59 3.84
C ALA A 40 22.90 -7.02 5.32
N VAL A 41 21.94 -6.42 5.98
CA VAL A 41 21.45 -6.87 7.28
C VAL A 41 20.10 -7.52 7.00
N PRO A 42 19.99 -8.87 7.09
CA PRO A 42 18.76 -9.56 6.76
C PRO A 42 17.62 -9.17 7.71
N ALA A 43 16.42 -9.10 7.17
CA ALA A 43 15.21 -9.03 7.96
C ALA A 43 14.76 -10.45 8.33
N GLU A 44 14.32 -10.63 9.55
CA GLU A 44 13.69 -11.86 10.03
C GLU A 44 12.18 -11.68 9.99
N TYR A 45 11.46 -12.73 9.60
CA TYR A 45 10.00 -12.70 9.48
C TYR A 45 9.38 -13.94 10.11
N GLU A 46 8.20 -13.75 10.67
CA GLU A 46 7.37 -14.83 11.22
C GLU A 46 5.95 -14.76 10.67
N LEU A 47 5.39 -15.93 10.37
CA LEU A 47 4.01 -16.10 9.96
C LEU A 47 3.10 -16.16 11.20
N HIS A 48 2.22 -15.19 11.33
CA HIS A 48 1.19 -15.18 12.37
C HIS A 48 -0.20 -15.37 11.75
N GLU A 49 -0.98 -16.28 12.32
CA GLU A 49 -2.36 -16.48 11.94
C GLU A 49 -3.21 -15.35 12.52
N VAL A 50 -3.92 -14.64 11.64
CA VAL A 50 -4.77 -13.49 11.99
C VAL A 50 -6.18 -13.67 11.44
N THR A 51 -7.12 -12.93 12.02
CA THR A 51 -8.46 -12.77 11.44
C THR A 51 -8.45 -11.59 10.48
N ILE A 52 -8.88 -11.83 9.23
CA ILE A 52 -9.05 -10.79 8.21
C ILE A 52 -10.54 -10.68 7.90
N HIS A 53 -11.12 -9.51 8.16
CA HIS A 53 -12.54 -9.26 8.01
C HIS A 53 -12.90 -8.89 6.57
N ASP A 54 -14.06 -9.35 6.09
CA ASP A 54 -14.64 -8.81 4.87
C ASP A 54 -15.10 -7.37 5.10
N GLY A 55 -14.45 -6.43 4.42
CA GLY A 55 -14.75 -5.00 4.52
C GLY A 55 -15.97 -4.56 3.70
N ARG A 56 -16.51 -5.40 2.80
CA ARG A 56 -17.61 -5.00 1.90
C ARG A 56 -18.88 -4.59 2.63
N PRO A 57 -19.37 -5.33 3.65
CA PRO A 57 -20.58 -4.94 4.37
C PRO A 57 -20.48 -3.61 5.12
N VAL A 58 -19.25 -3.20 5.47
CA VAL A 58 -18.99 -1.99 6.26
C VAL A 58 -18.19 -0.93 5.48
N ARG A 59 -18.10 -1.07 4.15
CA ARG A 59 -17.23 -0.25 3.30
C ARG A 59 -17.44 1.26 3.45
N ASP A 60 -18.66 1.68 3.70
CA ASP A 60 -19.03 3.09 3.80
C ASP A 60 -18.70 3.69 5.18
N SER A 61 -18.26 2.87 6.15
CA SER A 61 -17.80 3.31 7.47
C SER A 61 -16.33 3.72 7.50
N PHE A 62 -15.55 3.31 6.50
CA PHE A 62 -14.13 3.64 6.46
C PHE A 62 -13.89 5.11 6.09
N VAL A 63 -12.98 5.74 6.84
CA VAL A 63 -12.60 7.14 6.68
C VAL A 63 -11.08 7.22 6.57
N LEU A 64 -10.58 7.92 5.55
CA LEU A 64 -9.15 7.98 5.22
C LEU A 64 -8.30 8.54 6.36
N ASP A 65 -8.77 9.59 7.05
CA ASP A 65 -8.04 10.20 8.17
C ASP A 65 -8.17 9.41 9.49
N THR A 66 -9.10 8.46 9.57
CA THR A 66 -9.34 7.65 10.77
C THR A 66 -8.79 6.24 10.65
N HIS A 67 -9.20 5.52 9.60
CA HIS A 67 -8.83 4.12 9.38
C HIS A 67 -7.56 3.97 8.52
N GLY A 68 -7.20 5.02 7.79
CA GLY A 68 -6.09 5.05 6.84
C GLY A 68 -6.47 4.66 5.41
N PHE A 69 -7.71 4.21 5.18
CA PHE A 69 -8.17 3.79 3.87
C PHE A 69 -9.67 4.01 3.66
N VAL A 70 -10.06 4.00 2.39
CA VAL A 70 -11.46 3.92 1.93
C VAL A 70 -11.54 3.00 0.72
N PHE A 71 -12.68 2.31 0.58
CA PHE A 71 -12.99 1.45 -0.55
C PHE A 71 -14.05 2.12 -1.43
N VAL A 72 -13.80 2.24 -2.72
CA VAL A 72 -14.65 3.02 -3.61
C VAL A 72 -14.93 2.28 -4.92
N THR A 73 -16.10 2.54 -5.50
CA THR A 73 -16.36 2.24 -6.90
C THR A 73 -15.80 3.37 -7.74
N HIS A 74 -14.98 3.03 -8.73
CA HIS A 74 -14.29 3.99 -9.58
C HIS A 74 -14.03 3.38 -10.96
N ASP A 75 -14.83 3.77 -11.92
CA ASP A 75 -14.64 3.38 -13.31
C ASP A 75 -13.37 4.01 -13.88
N THR A 76 -12.82 3.39 -14.94
CA THR A 76 -11.63 3.89 -15.61
C THR A 76 -11.78 3.74 -17.12
N GLY A 77 -11.36 4.75 -17.87
CA GLY A 77 -11.28 4.75 -19.32
C GLY A 77 -10.05 4.03 -19.88
N VAL A 78 -9.12 3.60 -19.03
CA VAL A 78 -7.90 2.88 -19.46
C VAL A 78 -8.30 1.57 -20.13
N GLN A 79 -7.78 1.32 -21.32
CA GLN A 79 -7.97 0.05 -22.02
C GLN A 79 -6.85 -0.94 -21.71
N ASP A 80 -5.60 -0.46 -21.73
CA ASP A 80 -4.42 -1.25 -21.44
C ASP A 80 -3.53 -0.60 -20.36
N PHE A 81 -3.54 -1.18 -19.17
CA PHE A 81 -2.68 -0.75 -18.07
C PHE A 81 -1.19 -1.06 -18.27
N THR A 82 -0.82 -1.83 -19.30
CA THR A 82 0.59 -2.05 -19.65
C THR A 82 1.16 -0.92 -20.51
N ASP A 83 0.30 -0.16 -21.18
CA ASP A 83 0.70 1.03 -21.93
C ASP A 83 0.99 2.22 -20.98
N GLU A 84 2.26 2.62 -20.92
CA GLU A 84 2.70 3.74 -20.10
C GLU A 84 2.09 5.08 -20.54
N ALA A 85 1.95 5.28 -21.85
CA ALA A 85 1.38 6.52 -22.39
C ALA A 85 -0.10 6.64 -22.01
N GLU A 86 -0.83 5.54 -22.05
CA GLU A 86 -2.24 5.51 -21.63
C GLU A 86 -2.36 5.73 -20.11
N ARG A 87 -1.51 5.10 -19.29
CA ARG A 87 -1.47 5.38 -17.84
C ARG A 87 -1.25 6.86 -17.54
N LYS A 88 -0.31 7.51 -18.25
CA LYS A 88 -0.05 8.95 -18.08
C LYS A 88 -1.21 9.82 -18.55
N ARG A 89 -1.78 9.51 -19.71
CA ARG A 89 -2.80 10.35 -20.36
C ARG A 89 -4.20 10.18 -19.74
N VAL A 90 -4.58 8.96 -19.36
CA VAL A 90 -5.93 8.63 -18.89
C VAL A 90 -5.93 8.36 -17.39
N TYR A 91 -5.13 7.40 -16.92
CA TYR A 91 -5.22 6.92 -15.55
C TYR A 91 -4.72 7.94 -14.51
N ALA A 92 -3.61 8.63 -14.77
CA ALA A 92 -3.08 9.60 -13.81
C ALA A 92 -4.05 10.75 -13.50
N PRO A 93 -4.75 11.38 -14.49
CA PRO A 93 -5.81 12.35 -14.21
C PRO A 93 -6.98 11.76 -13.42
N GLU A 94 -7.43 10.53 -13.75
CA GLU A 94 -8.50 9.85 -13.03
C GLU A 94 -8.13 9.63 -11.55
N VAL A 95 -6.91 9.14 -11.30
CA VAL A 95 -6.38 8.96 -9.94
C VAL A 95 -6.28 10.29 -9.19
N ALA A 96 -5.75 11.33 -9.82
CA ALA A 96 -5.66 12.66 -9.19
C ALA A 96 -7.04 13.20 -8.79
N ALA A 97 -8.04 13.04 -9.65
CA ALA A 97 -9.43 13.42 -9.36
C ALA A 97 -10.03 12.57 -8.23
N LEU A 98 -9.74 11.27 -8.19
CA LEU A 98 -10.18 10.37 -7.14
C LEU A 98 -9.60 10.78 -5.79
N ILE A 99 -8.28 11.00 -5.71
CA ILE A 99 -7.61 11.43 -4.48
C ILE A 99 -8.13 12.77 -3.98
N LYS A 100 -8.29 13.77 -4.84
CA LYS A 100 -8.91 15.06 -4.45
C LYS A 100 -10.28 14.86 -3.80
N ARG A 101 -11.12 14.04 -4.41
CA ARG A 101 -12.48 13.78 -3.95
C ARG A 101 -12.53 13.02 -2.61
N THR A 102 -11.60 12.08 -2.39
CA THR A 102 -11.58 11.23 -1.19
C THR A 102 -10.82 11.83 -0.01
N SER A 103 -9.84 12.72 -0.27
CA SER A 103 -8.98 13.31 0.77
C SER A 103 -9.24 14.78 1.04
N GLY A 104 -9.92 15.50 0.12
CA GLY A 104 -10.04 16.95 0.19
C GLY A 104 -8.78 17.72 -0.24
N ALA A 105 -7.78 17.04 -0.80
CA ALA A 105 -6.57 17.69 -1.29
C ALA A 105 -6.87 18.68 -2.41
N SER A 106 -6.23 19.85 -2.34
CA SER A 106 -6.37 20.90 -3.36
C SER A 106 -5.58 20.59 -4.63
N GLU A 107 -4.42 19.92 -4.48
CA GLU A 107 -3.56 19.52 -5.58
C GLU A 107 -3.07 18.06 -5.38
N VAL A 108 -2.90 17.33 -6.47
CA VAL A 108 -2.39 15.95 -6.47
C VAL A 108 -1.38 15.79 -7.60
N ILE A 109 -0.21 15.24 -7.27
CA ILE A 109 0.82 14.84 -8.22
C ILE A 109 0.92 13.32 -8.23
N VAL A 110 0.62 12.69 -9.35
CA VAL A 110 0.86 11.26 -9.56
C VAL A 110 2.34 11.08 -9.95
N PHE A 111 3.10 10.29 -9.20
CA PHE A 111 4.54 10.17 -9.41
C PHE A 111 5.04 8.75 -9.68
N ASP A 112 4.21 7.73 -9.47
CA ASP A 112 4.61 6.35 -9.72
C ASP A 112 3.40 5.44 -10.02
N HIS A 113 3.63 4.48 -10.91
CA HIS A 113 2.72 3.40 -11.23
C HIS A 113 3.47 2.07 -11.17
N THR A 114 3.09 1.18 -10.29
CA THR A 114 3.65 -0.16 -10.17
C THR A 114 2.62 -1.22 -10.55
N VAL A 115 2.83 -1.89 -11.67
CA VAL A 115 2.03 -3.07 -12.05
C VAL A 115 2.58 -4.30 -11.34
N ARG A 116 1.68 -5.08 -10.73
CA ARG A 116 2.03 -6.35 -10.07
C ARG A 116 1.25 -7.50 -10.69
N VAL A 117 1.95 -8.58 -10.99
CA VAL A 117 1.41 -9.77 -11.65
C VAL A 117 1.81 -11.02 -10.87
N GLY A 118 0.83 -11.89 -10.59
CA GLY A 118 1.06 -13.17 -9.91
C GLY A 118 1.74 -14.22 -10.80
N ASP A 119 1.51 -14.18 -12.11
CA ASP A 119 2.09 -15.11 -13.08
C ASP A 119 3.57 -14.80 -13.34
N GLU A 120 4.42 -15.81 -13.16
CA GLU A 120 5.86 -15.65 -13.31
C GLU A 120 6.29 -15.49 -14.76
N ALA A 121 5.66 -16.18 -15.69
CA ALA A 121 5.99 -16.08 -17.11
C ALA A 121 5.64 -14.67 -17.64
N VAL A 122 4.51 -14.12 -17.21
CA VAL A 122 4.11 -12.75 -17.54
C VAL A 122 5.09 -11.73 -16.92
N ARG A 123 5.50 -11.93 -15.67
CA ARG A 123 6.50 -11.05 -15.04
C ARG A 123 7.83 -11.05 -15.81
N ASN A 124 8.32 -12.22 -16.18
CA ASN A 124 9.56 -12.35 -16.93
C ASN A 124 9.49 -11.67 -18.32
N ALA A 125 8.33 -11.70 -18.95
CA ALA A 125 8.11 -11.06 -20.25
C ALA A 125 7.92 -9.54 -20.17
N THR A 126 7.35 -9.03 -19.07
CA THR A 126 6.91 -7.62 -18.96
C THR A 126 7.72 -6.77 -17.99
N GLY A 127 8.57 -7.38 -17.15
CA GLY A 127 9.26 -6.70 -16.06
C GLY A 127 8.33 -6.32 -14.89
N ALA A 128 7.09 -6.80 -14.87
CA ALA A 128 6.17 -6.55 -13.76
C ALA A 128 6.68 -7.18 -12.45
N ARG A 129 6.26 -6.62 -11.31
CA ARG A 129 6.69 -7.08 -9.99
C ARG A 129 5.72 -8.12 -9.40
N PRO A 130 6.20 -9.04 -8.54
CA PRO A 130 5.29 -9.93 -7.81
C PRO A 130 4.49 -9.17 -6.74
N PRO A 131 3.37 -9.74 -6.28
CA PRO A 131 2.72 -9.32 -5.03
C PRO A 131 3.69 -9.36 -3.85
N VAL A 132 3.59 -8.39 -2.93
CA VAL A 132 4.41 -8.35 -1.71
C VAL A 132 3.65 -9.01 -0.58
N LYS A 133 4.18 -10.11 -0.02
CA LYS A 133 3.58 -10.89 1.07
C LYS A 133 4.20 -10.63 2.44
N SER A 134 4.86 -9.51 2.65
CA SER A 134 5.29 -9.04 3.97
C SER A 134 4.49 -7.82 4.38
N VAL A 135 4.09 -7.75 5.64
CA VAL A 135 3.32 -6.62 6.18
C VAL A 135 4.20 -5.38 6.21
N HIS A 136 3.81 -4.32 5.48
CA HIS A 136 4.61 -3.12 5.31
C HIS A 136 3.79 -1.86 5.11
N ASN A 137 4.44 -0.73 5.24
CA ASN A 137 4.01 0.60 4.81
C ASN A 137 5.12 1.23 3.98
N ASP A 138 4.79 1.83 2.85
CA ASP A 138 5.77 2.19 1.80
C ASP A 138 6.69 3.35 2.12
N TYR A 139 6.35 4.21 3.09
CA TYR A 139 7.12 5.41 3.43
C TYR A 139 7.34 5.54 4.92
N THR A 140 8.39 6.28 5.28
CA THR A 140 8.74 6.65 6.66
C THR A 140 8.61 8.17 6.82
N GLU A 141 8.77 8.66 8.06
CA GLU A 141 8.86 10.10 8.35
C GLU A 141 9.92 10.79 7.49
N ASP A 142 11.06 10.12 7.27
CA ASP A 142 12.19 10.69 6.53
C ASP A 142 12.12 10.43 5.03
N SER A 143 11.63 9.26 4.61
CA SER A 143 11.64 8.90 3.18
C SER A 143 10.56 9.63 2.39
N ALA A 144 9.44 10.02 3.00
CA ALA A 144 8.38 10.73 2.31
C ALA A 144 8.78 12.16 1.89
N PRO A 145 9.34 13.04 2.76
CA PRO A 145 9.85 14.33 2.34
C PRO A 145 11.02 14.22 1.36
N ARG A 146 11.91 13.24 1.54
CA ARG A 146 12.99 12.97 0.61
C ARG A 146 12.47 12.63 -0.77
N ARG A 147 11.45 11.76 -0.85
CA ARG A 147 10.83 11.41 -2.12
C ARG A 147 10.18 12.59 -2.81
N LEU A 148 9.56 13.50 -2.05
CA LEU A 148 9.02 14.73 -2.62
C LEU A 148 10.13 15.56 -3.29
N ARG A 149 11.29 15.75 -2.62
CA ARG A 149 12.44 16.47 -3.20
C ARG A 149 12.95 15.83 -4.49
N GLU A 150 13.06 14.51 -4.51
CA GLU A 150 13.49 13.76 -5.70
C GLU A 150 12.58 13.98 -6.92
N ILE A 151 11.28 14.19 -6.69
CA ILE A 151 10.29 14.31 -7.77
C ILE A 151 10.10 15.75 -8.24
N VAL A 152 9.99 16.71 -7.32
CA VAL A 152 9.65 18.10 -7.68
C VAL A 152 10.85 19.06 -7.64
N GLY A 153 12.01 18.60 -7.16
CA GLY A 153 13.20 19.41 -6.93
C GLY A 153 13.17 20.17 -5.60
N ASP A 154 14.35 20.57 -5.11
CA ASP A 154 14.52 21.13 -3.76
C ASP A 154 13.70 22.39 -3.51
N ALA A 155 13.75 23.36 -4.42
CA ALA A 155 13.08 24.66 -4.25
C ALA A 155 11.55 24.51 -4.13
N GLU A 156 10.94 23.66 -4.96
CA GLU A 156 9.52 23.41 -4.91
C GLU A 156 9.14 22.55 -3.68
N ALA A 157 9.98 21.57 -3.33
CA ALA A 157 9.77 20.78 -2.12
C ALA A 157 9.83 21.66 -0.86
N ASP A 158 10.79 22.58 -0.74
CA ASP A 158 10.88 23.51 0.39
C ASP A 158 9.64 24.38 0.56
N ARG A 159 9.01 24.76 -0.56
CA ARG A 159 7.74 25.50 -0.54
C ARG A 159 6.60 24.64 -0.04
N ARG A 160 6.50 23.37 -0.52
CA ARG A 160 5.41 22.45 -0.22
C ARG A 160 5.49 21.87 1.19
N LEU A 161 6.70 21.58 1.68
CA LEU A 161 6.94 21.03 3.01
C LEU A 161 6.54 21.99 4.17
N LYS A 162 6.26 23.26 3.86
CA LYS A 162 5.70 24.22 4.84
C LYS A 162 4.23 24.02 5.14
N LYS A 163 3.54 23.17 4.38
CA LYS A 163 2.12 22.87 4.51
C LYS A 163 1.91 21.36 4.64
N ARG A 164 0.69 20.97 5.03
CA ARG A 164 0.31 19.56 5.05
C ARG A 164 0.45 18.94 3.66
N PHE A 165 1.10 17.79 3.61
CA PHE A 165 1.06 16.89 2.45
C PHE A 165 0.96 15.45 2.91
N ALA A 166 0.41 14.60 2.07
CA ALA A 166 0.29 13.17 2.32
C ALA A 166 0.75 12.40 1.07
N ILE A 167 1.19 11.15 1.29
CA ILE A 167 1.32 10.16 0.22
C ILE A 167 0.12 9.24 0.33
N ILE A 168 -0.71 9.26 -0.71
CA ILE A 168 -1.92 8.46 -0.81
C ILE A 168 -1.81 7.58 -2.04
N GLN A 169 -2.16 6.31 -1.88
CA GLN A 169 -2.08 5.31 -2.95
C GLN A 169 -3.47 4.90 -3.39
N VAL A 170 -3.55 4.53 -4.67
CA VAL A 170 -4.71 3.86 -5.26
C VAL A 170 -4.26 2.49 -5.73
N TRP A 171 -4.87 1.45 -5.19
CA TRP A 171 -4.67 0.08 -5.61
C TRP A 171 -5.94 -0.48 -6.22
N ARG A 172 -5.82 -1.17 -7.37
CA ARG A 172 -6.96 -1.80 -8.03
C ARG A 172 -6.55 -2.99 -8.92
N PRO A 173 -7.49 -3.93 -9.18
CA PRO A 173 -7.37 -4.89 -10.27
C PRO A 173 -7.32 -4.19 -11.62
N ILE A 174 -6.57 -4.76 -12.59
CA ILE A 174 -6.46 -4.17 -13.93
C ILE A 174 -7.14 -4.96 -15.05
N ARG A 175 -7.38 -6.26 -14.86
CA ARG A 175 -8.10 -7.10 -15.82
C ARG A 175 -9.30 -7.78 -15.21
N ARG A 176 -9.06 -8.82 -14.42
CA ARG A 176 -10.10 -9.67 -13.81
C ARG A 176 -10.24 -9.33 -12.33
N GLN A 177 -11.29 -9.84 -11.72
CA GLN A 177 -11.42 -9.82 -10.26
C GLN A 177 -10.21 -10.47 -9.59
N VAL A 178 -9.81 -9.93 -8.46
CA VAL A 178 -8.73 -10.49 -7.68
C VAL A 178 -9.27 -11.56 -6.74
N VAL A 179 -8.79 -12.79 -6.94
CA VAL A 179 -9.11 -13.98 -6.12
C VAL A 179 -7.84 -14.53 -5.46
N ILE A 180 -6.72 -14.58 -6.21
CA ILE A 180 -5.41 -15.00 -5.70
C ILE A 180 -4.66 -13.79 -5.16
N ASP A 181 -3.94 -13.95 -4.06
CA ASP A 181 -3.10 -12.93 -3.44
C ASP A 181 -3.86 -11.60 -3.20
N PRO A 182 -5.08 -11.60 -2.62
CA PRO A 182 -5.80 -10.35 -2.39
C PRO A 182 -5.00 -9.44 -1.46
N LEU A 183 -5.36 -8.15 -1.45
CA LEU A 183 -4.73 -7.16 -0.58
C LEU A 183 -5.47 -7.10 0.75
N ALA A 184 -4.75 -7.38 1.85
CA ALA A 184 -5.17 -7.06 3.20
C ALA A 184 -4.67 -5.67 3.59
N ILE A 185 -5.52 -4.91 4.28
CA ILE A 185 -5.24 -3.57 4.79
C ILE A 185 -5.54 -3.51 6.29
N CYS A 186 -4.65 -2.91 7.08
CA CYS A 186 -4.81 -2.79 8.52
C CYS A 186 -5.48 -1.47 8.88
N ASP A 187 -6.40 -1.49 9.82
CA ASP A 187 -6.90 -0.28 10.44
C ASP A 187 -5.74 0.43 11.17
N ALA A 188 -5.37 1.61 10.68
CA ALA A 188 -4.22 2.36 11.18
C ALA A 188 -4.28 2.64 12.68
N ARG A 189 -5.47 2.76 13.27
CA ARG A 189 -5.68 2.97 14.71
C ARG A 189 -5.18 1.81 15.57
N THR A 190 -4.99 0.64 14.98
CA THR A 190 -4.60 -0.57 15.69
C THR A 190 -3.10 -0.88 15.61
N ILE A 191 -2.35 -0.04 14.91
CA ILE A 191 -0.89 -0.19 14.78
C ILE A 191 -0.22 0.74 15.80
N PRO A 192 0.39 0.21 16.86
CA PRO A 192 1.09 1.05 17.83
C PRO A 192 2.35 1.67 17.20
N PRO A 193 2.80 2.85 17.64
CA PRO A 193 4.02 3.49 17.12
C PRO A 193 5.27 2.59 17.18
N THR A 194 5.37 1.74 18.19
CA THR A 194 6.46 0.77 18.35
C THR A 194 6.39 -0.40 17.34
N GLY A 195 5.29 -0.55 16.62
CA GLY A 195 5.12 -1.59 15.61
C GLY A 195 5.79 -1.29 14.26
N PHE A 196 6.25 -0.06 14.06
CA PHE A 196 6.88 0.36 12.78
C PHE A 196 8.40 0.12 12.83
N ILE A 197 8.87 -0.92 12.15
CA ILE A 197 10.28 -1.29 12.08
C ILE A 197 10.88 -0.76 10.79
N LEU A 198 11.89 0.10 10.91
CA LEU A 198 12.57 0.70 9.78
C LEU A 198 13.34 -0.36 8.96
N VAL A 199 13.12 -0.39 7.65
CA VAL A 199 13.89 -1.20 6.71
C VAL A 199 14.49 -0.27 5.65
N GLN A 200 15.83 -0.28 5.55
CA GLN A 200 16.53 0.49 4.53
C GLN A 200 16.65 -0.31 3.24
N ARG A 201 16.38 0.36 2.10
CA ARG A 201 16.59 -0.14 0.74
C ARG A 201 17.63 0.72 0.04
N ARG A 202 18.84 0.21 -0.10
CA ARG A 202 19.97 0.92 -0.69
C ARG A 202 20.12 0.53 -2.15
N TYR A 203 20.02 1.53 -3.01
CA TYR A 203 20.26 1.44 -4.45
C TYR A 203 21.59 2.12 -4.80
N PRO A 204 22.19 1.87 -5.95
CA PRO A 204 23.43 2.55 -6.35
C PRO A 204 23.34 4.09 -6.34
N TYR A 205 22.15 4.64 -6.55
CA TYR A 205 21.90 6.07 -6.74
C TYR A 205 21.04 6.72 -5.67
N ARG A 206 20.43 5.93 -4.74
CA ARG A 206 19.58 6.47 -3.66
C ARG A 206 19.43 5.50 -2.51
N THR A 207 18.98 6.01 -1.37
CA THR A 207 18.51 5.19 -0.25
C THR A 207 17.01 5.42 -0.08
N GLY A 208 16.24 4.33 -0.17
CA GLY A 208 14.83 4.30 0.22
C GLY A 208 14.68 3.75 1.64
N GLU A 209 13.59 4.07 2.28
CA GLU A 209 13.20 3.57 3.59
C GLU A 209 11.71 3.27 3.58
N VAL A 210 11.36 2.15 4.16
CA VAL A 210 9.97 1.69 4.34
C VAL A 210 9.80 1.21 5.78
N TYR A 211 8.57 1.17 6.28
CA TYR A 211 8.28 0.45 7.50
C TYR A 211 7.81 -0.96 7.20
N HIS A 212 8.41 -1.95 7.84
CA HIS A 212 7.76 -3.25 8.03
C HIS A 212 7.11 -3.27 9.42
N ILE A 213 6.10 -4.10 9.58
CA ILE A 213 5.28 -4.06 10.78
C ILE A 213 5.55 -5.29 11.64
N ALA A 214 5.86 -5.05 12.92
CA ALA A 214 5.95 -6.09 13.93
C ALA A 214 4.55 -6.60 14.29
N TYR A 215 4.43 -7.88 14.66
CA TYR A 215 3.15 -8.47 15.02
C TYR A 215 2.55 -7.84 16.28
N ASN A 216 1.26 -7.57 16.23
CA ASN A 216 0.46 -7.21 17.39
C ASN A 216 -0.92 -7.90 17.28
N PRO A 217 -1.38 -8.62 18.31
CA PRO A 217 -2.68 -9.31 18.28
C PRO A 217 -3.88 -8.34 18.23
N ALA A 218 -3.66 -7.05 18.48
CA ALA A 218 -4.69 -6.02 18.38
C ALA A 218 -4.91 -5.51 16.95
N HIS A 219 -4.06 -5.87 15.99
CA HIS A 219 -4.22 -5.46 14.59
C HIS A 219 -5.57 -5.90 14.06
N LEU A 220 -6.31 -4.96 13.47
CA LEU A 220 -7.61 -5.18 12.85
C LEU A 220 -7.45 -5.13 11.32
N TRP A 221 -7.55 -6.31 10.70
CA TRP A 221 -7.35 -6.48 9.27
C TRP A 221 -8.65 -6.56 8.51
N TYR A 222 -8.65 -5.93 7.33
CA TYR A 222 -9.72 -6.00 6.36
C TYR A 222 -9.20 -6.41 4.99
N TYR A 223 -10.06 -7.01 4.18
CA TYR A 223 -9.86 -7.19 2.75
C TYR A 223 -11.20 -7.02 2.05
N PHE A 224 -11.19 -6.91 0.74
CA PHE A 224 -12.39 -6.76 -0.06
C PHE A 224 -12.43 -7.92 -1.04
N PRO A 225 -13.11 -9.05 -0.73
CA PRO A 225 -13.07 -10.25 -1.55
C PRO A 225 -13.55 -9.98 -2.97
N GLN A 226 -12.89 -10.63 -3.94
CA GLN A 226 -13.23 -10.56 -5.36
C GLN A 226 -13.30 -9.13 -5.91
N MET A 227 -12.34 -8.27 -5.51
CA MET A 227 -12.29 -6.90 -6.03
C MET A 227 -12.34 -6.89 -7.54
N GLN A 228 -13.25 -6.06 -8.08
CA GLN A 228 -13.50 -5.88 -9.50
C GLN A 228 -12.64 -4.77 -10.10
N ARG A 229 -12.52 -4.77 -11.44
CA ARG A 229 -11.76 -3.73 -12.16
C ARG A 229 -12.27 -2.31 -11.93
N ASN A 230 -13.55 -2.14 -11.65
CA ASN A 230 -14.17 -0.84 -11.34
C ASN A 230 -14.20 -0.54 -9.82
N GLU A 231 -13.39 -1.21 -9.04
CA GLU A 231 -13.24 -0.96 -7.61
C GLU A 231 -11.81 -0.56 -7.29
N ALA A 232 -11.64 0.33 -6.32
CA ALA A 232 -10.33 0.78 -5.88
C ALA A 232 -10.26 0.89 -4.36
N LEU A 233 -9.11 0.52 -3.81
CA LEU A 233 -8.72 0.81 -2.45
C LEU A 233 -7.82 2.04 -2.47
N VAL A 234 -8.23 3.09 -1.76
CA VAL A 234 -7.46 4.32 -1.57
C VAL A 234 -6.93 4.31 -0.14
N PHE A 235 -5.63 4.43 0.05
CA PHE A 235 -5.05 4.37 1.39
C PHE A 235 -3.84 5.28 1.55
N LYS A 236 -3.67 5.75 2.77
CA LYS A 236 -2.63 6.69 3.18
C LYS A 236 -1.40 5.93 3.67
N VAL A 237 -0.24 6.23 3.13
CA VAL A 237 1.03 5.63 3.56
C VAL A 237 1.99 6.63 4.20
N PHE A 238 1.61 7.91 4.20
CA PHE A 238 2.26 8.99 4.93
C PHE A 238 1.32 10.19 5.04
N ASP A 239 1.33 10.85 6.18
CA ASP A 239 0.74 12.17 6.37
C ASP A 239 1.66 13.02 7.24
N SER A 240 1.99 14.23 6.78
CA SER A 240 2.83 15.17 7.52
C SER A 240 2.10 15.82 8.72
N ASP A 241 0.75 15.81 8.71
CA ASP A 241 -0.04 16.24 9.85
C ASP A 241 -0.11 15.11 10.91
N PRO A 242 0.38 15.33 12.14
CA PRO A 242 0.31 14.33 13.19
C PRO A 242 -1.08 14.21 13.84
N THR A 243 -2.01 15.10 13.54
CA THR A 243 -3.32 15.18 14.21
C THR A 243 -4.25 14.00 13.87
N PRO A 244 -4.41 13.57 12.60
CA PRO A 244 -5.22 12.40 12.28
C PRO A 244 -4.63 11.12 12.86
N PRO A 245 -5.44 10.20 13.40
CA PRO A 245 -4.95 8.92 13.91
C PRO A 245 -4.28 8.06 12.84
N ALA A 246 -4.67 8.22 11.57
CA ALA A 246 -4.11 7.47 10.46
C ALA A 246 -3.09 8.31 9.67
N ARG A 247 -1.80 8.05 9.93
CA ARG A 247 -0.67 8.62 9.17
C ARG A 247 -0.01 7.59 8.26
N PHE A 248 0.03 6.35 8.70
CA PHE A 248 0.63 5.20 8.03
C PHE A 248 -0.36 4.04 8.05
N THR A 249 -0.48 3.31 6.94
CA THR A 249 -1.44 2.22 6.82
C THR A 249 -0.75 0.96 6.33
N ALA A 250 -0.64 -0.05 7.19
CA ALA A 250 -0.02 -1.32 6.84
C ALA A 250 -0.89 -2.11 5.86
N HIS A 251 -0.23 -2.75 4.90
CA HIS A 251 -0.87 -3.59 3.90
C HIS A 251 0.04 -4.74 3.45
N THR A 252 -0.55 -5.79 2.91
CA THR A 252 0.16 -6.96 2.39
C THR A 252 -0.73 -7.78 1.47
N ALA A 253 -0.15 -8.46 0.49
CA ALA A 253 -0.82 -9.58 -0.16
C ALA A 253 -0.80 -10.79 0.78
N PHE A 254 -1.78 -11.69 0.66
CA PHE A 254 -1.82 -12.90 1.47
C PHE A 254 -2.43 -14.08 0.69
N ASP A 255 -2.21 -15.29 1.20
CA ASP A 255 -2.82 -16.51 0.67
C ASP A 255 -4.21 -16.67 1.28
N ASP A 256 -5.25 -16.44 0.48
CA ASP A 256 -6.64 -16.65 0.90
C ASP A 256 -6.92 -18.17 0.87
N PRO A 257 -7.26 -18.78 2.02
CA PRO A 257 -7.56 -20.22 2.09
C PRO A 257 -8.78 -20.65 1.24
N ASN A 258 -9.62 -19.71 0.84
CA ASN A 258 -10.78 -19.96 -0.01
C ASN A 258 -10.50 -19.79 -1.50
N THR A 259 -9.24 -19.57 -1.90
CA THR A 259 -8.85 -19.41 -3.30
C THR A 259 -9.15 -20.69 -4.09
N PRO A 260 -9.98 -20.67 -5.15
CA PRO A 260 -10.21 -21.80 -6.02
C PRO A 260 -8.90 -22.26 -6.70
N ALA A 261 -8.77 -23.58 -6.91
CA ALA A 261 -7.54 -24.15 -7.52
C ALA A 261 -7.31 -23.69 -8.97
N ASP A 262 -8.36 -23.28 -9.67
CA ASP A 262 -8.35 -22.79 -11.05
C ASP A 262 -8.40 -21.26 -11.14
N ALA A 263 -8.20 -20.55 -10.04
CA ALA A 263 -8.25 -19.10 -10.01
C ALA A 263 -7.11 -18.47 -10.84
N TRP A 264 -7.42 -17.36 -11.49
CA TRP A 264 -6.46 -16.64 -12.32
C TRP A 264 -5.44 -15.88 -11.45
N PRO A 265 -4.17 -15.86 -11.85
CA PRO A 265 -3.16 -15.03 -11.20
C PRO A 265 -3.59 -13.57 -11.13
N ARG A 266 -3.30 -12.92 -9.99
CA ARG A 266 -3.60 -11.50 -9.79
C ARG A 266 -2.86 -10.62 -10.78
N GLU A 267 -3.59 -9.67 -11.36
CA GLU A 267 -3.04 -8.53 -12.07
C GLU A 267 -3.61 -7.24 -11.44
N SER A 268 -2.74 -6.40 -10.93
CA SER A 268 -3.12 -5.18 -10.20
C SER A 268 -2.17 -4.03 -10.47
N ILE A 269 -2.64 -2.81 -10.26
CA ILE A 269 -1.81 -1.61 -10.30
C ILE A 269 -1.89 -0.88 -8.95
N GLU A 270 -0.75 -0.39 -8.52
CA GLU A 270 -0.58 0.52 -7.39
C GLU A 270 -0.07 1.85 -7.91
N THR A 271 -0.78 2.91 -7.61
CA THR A 271 -0.42 4.26 -8.06
C THR A 271 -0.17 5.14 -6.86
N ARG A 272 1.00 5.75 -6.81
CA ARG A 272 1.45 6.60 -5.71
C ARG A 272 1.29 8.07 -6.06
N THR A 273 0.75 8.84 -5.12
CA THR A 273 0.51 10.28 -5.30
C THR A 273 1.01 11.09 -4.12
N PHE A 274 1.41 12.33 -4.40
CA PHE A 274 1.48 13.37 -3.38
C PHE A 274 0.16 14.15 -3.39
N ALA A 275 -0.47 14.28 -2.24
CA ALA A 275 -1.68 15.07 -2.01
C ALA A 275 -1.32 16.28 -1.16
N PHE A 276 -1.67 17.50 -1.60
CA PHE A 276 -1.37 18.76 -0.93
C PHE A 276 -2.66 19.45 -0.48
N PHE A 277 -2.65 20.03 0.74
CA PHE A 277 -3.82 20.62 1.40
C PHE A 277 -3.70 22.13 1.59
#